data_6447192e27df8a3dce4a91e8a44f8031
#
_entry.id   6447192e27df8a3dce4a91e8a44f8031
#
_cell.length_a   1.000
_cell.length_b   1.000
_cell.length_c   1.000
_cell.angle_alpha   90.00
_cell.angle_beta   90.00
_cell.angle_gamma   90.00
#
_symmetry.space_group_name_H-M   'P 1'
#
loop_
_entity.id
_entity.type
_entity.pdbx_description
1 polymer ?
#
loop_
_entity_poly.entity_id
_entity_poly.type
_entity_poly.pdbx_seq_one_letter_code
_entity_poly.pdbx_strand_id
1 'polypeptide(L)'
;MNIDNNLLIEQKEQQLILTLNRPEASNSLTPELVEVMIDALTQANSIRLCVIKANGKNFCAGFDLSTIESLSDGDLLHRFVRLETLLQIIHHAPCSVLILTQGHSVGAGADIVAAGGYRVAAPGSTFRMPGWQFGIALGTRRLTRLIGTDAARDLLIDTKVAEAEIALSMGLINEISAQSDWASLILRAQQRAMALPETSLNTLMDLTCLLYTSPSPRDRQKSRMPSSA
;
A
#
# COMPACT_ATOMS: atom_id res chain seq x y z
N MET A 1 -12.68 5.01 22.28
CA MET A 1 -12.39 4.38 21.01
C MET A 1 -13.60 4.59 20.11
N ASN A 2 -13.53 5.46 19.14
CA ASN A 2 -14.55 5.49 18.09
C ASN A 2 -14.38 4.20 17.30
N ILE A 3 -15.34 3.30 17.43
CA ILE A 3 -15.40 2.09 16.62
C ILE A 3 -15.93 2.56 15.26
N ASP A 4 -15.02 2.96 14.39
CA ASP A 4 -15.37 3.12 12.98
C ASP A 4 -15.54 1.72 12.42
N ASN A 5 -16.80 1.31 12.21
CA ASN A 5 -17.13 0.00 11.65
C ASN A 5 -16.54 -0.22 10.25
N ASN A 6 -15.95 0.82 9.64
CA ASN A 6 -15.36 0.77 8.29
C ASN A 6 -13.96 0.13 8.27
N LEU A 7 -13.29 0.01 9.44
CA LEU A 7 -12.05 -0.71 9.61
C LEU A 7 -12.14 -1.62 10.83
N LEU A 8 -11.95 -2.92 10.64
CA LEU A 8 -11.78 -3.85 11.75
C LEU A 8 -10.30 -3.94 12.07
N ILE A 9 -9.94 -3.71 13.34
CA ILE A 9 -8.57 -3.73 13.82
C ILE A 9 -8.44 -4.86 14.85
N GLU A 10 -7.60 -5.83 14.53
CA GLU A 10 -7.28 -6.93 15.41
C GLU A 10 -5.78 -6.90 15.70
N GLN A 11 -5.40 -6.73 16.95
CA GLN A 11 -4.02 -6.83 17.38
C GLN A 11 -3.89 -7.97 18.38
N LYS A 12 -3.06 -8.93 18.05
CA LYS A 12 -2.76 -10.07 18.91
C LYS A 12 -1.26 -10.32 18.92
N GLU A 13 -0.66 -10.30 20.09
CA GLU A 13 0.79 -10.45 20.26
C GLU A 13 1.54 -9.45 19.35
N GLN A 14 2.34 -9.94 18.40
CA GLN A 14 3.15 -9.15 17.46
C GLN A 14 2.52 -9.06 16.06
N GLN A 15 1.22 -9.32 15.95
CA GLN A 15 0.47 -9.27 14.70
C GLN A 15 -0.60 -8.18 14.77
N LEU A 16 -0.69 -7.36 13.72
CA LEU A 16 -1.76 -6.41 13.48
C LEU A 16 -2.51 -6.83 12.21
N ILE A 17 -3.84 -6.97 12.29
CA ILE A 17 -4.68 -7.24 11.13
C ILE A 17 -5.63 -6.07 10.95
N LEU A 18 -5.56 -5.43 9.78
CA LEU A 18 -6.46 -4.39 9.35
C LEU A 18 -7.37 -4.95 8.27
N THR A 19 -8.68 -4.93 8.52
CA THR A 19 -9.67 -5.40 7.55
C THR A 19 -10.57 -4.25 7.12
N LEU A 20 -10.46 -3.81 5.85
CA LEU A 20 -11.37 -2.84 5.27
C LEU A 20 -12.79 -3.41 5.30
N ASN A 21 -13.75 -2.65 5.83
CA ASN A 21 -15.10 -3.15 6.11
C ASN A 21 -16.20 -2.19 5.67
N ARG A 22 -16.10 -1.72 4.41
CA ARG A 22 -17.13 -0.95 3.68
C ARG A 22 -17.50 -1.67 2.37
N PRO A 23 -17.95 -2.94 2.42
CA PRO A 23 -18.17 -3.73 1.20
C PRO A 23 -19.23 -3.13 0.26
N GLU A 24 -20.23 -2.42 0.79
CA GLU A 24 -21.30 -1.72 0.04
C GLU A 24 -20.74 -0.59 -0.85
N ALA A 25 -19.62 0.05 -0.45
CA ALA A 25 -18.91 1.06 -1.22
C ALA A 25 -17.60 0.51 -1.83
N SER A 26 -17.51 -0.83 -2.00
CA SER A 26 -16.30 -1.49 -2.49
C SER A 26 -15.03 -1.06 -1.74
N ASN A 27 -15.14 -0.81 -0.45
CA ASN A 27 -14.05 -0.39 0.44
C ASN A 27 -13.32 0.87 -0.04
N SER A 28 -14.04 1.84 -0.63
CA SER A 28 -13.48 3.15 -1.00
C SER A 28 -12.96 3.87 0.24
N LEU A 29 -11.87 4.62 0.06
CA LEU A 29 -11.11 5.28 1.12
C LEU A 29 -11.70 6.68 1.40
N THR A 30 -12.50 6.78 2.46
CA THR A 30 -12.94 8.08 2.98
C THR A 30 -11.81 8.74 3.77
N PRO A 31 -11.86 10.07 4.01
CA PRO A 31 -10.89 10.75 4.88
C PRO A 31 -10.75 10.06 6.25
N GLU A 32 -11.89 9.74 6.87
CA GLU A 32 -11.94 9.13 8.21
C GLU A 32 -11.27 7.75 8.19
N LEU A 33 -11.56 6.91 7.18
CA LEU A 33 -10.95 5.59 7.05
C LEU A 33 -9.43 5.70 6.90
N VAL A 34 -8.94 6.66 6.10
CA VAL A 34 -7.50 6.92 5.94
C VAL A 34 -6.86 7.29 7.27
N GLU A 35 -7.48 8.19 8.06
CA GLU A 35 -6.96 8.59 9.37
C GLU A 35 -6.93 7.41 10.35
N VAL A 36 -8.00 6.61 10.44
CA VAL A 36 -8.04 5.44 11.31
C VAL A 36 -6.98 4.40 10.93
N MET A 37 -6.72 4.21 9.63
CA MET A 37 -5.63 3.34 9.18
C MET A 37 -4.25 3.89 9.57
N ILE A 38 -4.02 5.20 9.41
CA ILE A 38 -2.77 5.86 9.82
C ILE A 38 -2.56 5.66 11.33
N ASP A 39 -3.57 5.95 12.13
CA ASP A 39 -3.51 5.82 13.59
C ASP A 39 -3.21 4.37 14.00
N ALA A 40 -3.91 3.40 13.41
CA ALA A 40 -3.70 1.99 13.71
C ALA A 40 -2.27 1.53 13.40
N LEU A 41 -1.69 2.00 12.28
CA LEU A 41 -0.34 1.64 11.87
C LEU A 41 0.75 2.34 12.69
N THR A 42 0.50 3.58 13.12
CA THR A 42 1.49 4.38 13.85
C THR A 42 1.50 4.10 15.36
N GLN A 43 0.34 3.73 15.93
CA GLN A 43 0.20 3.42 17.35
C GLN A 43 0.53 1.96 17.68
N ALA A 44 0.61 1.09 16.68
CA ALA A 44 0.92 -0.33 16.88
C ALA A 44 2.38 -0.51 17.30
N ASN A 45 2.58 -1.01 18.53
CA ASN A 45 3.92 -1.24 19.07
C ASN A 45 4.33 -2.72 18.94
N SER A 46 5.61 -2.96 18.70
CA SER A 46 6.22 -4.31 18.68
C SER A 46 5.57 -5.25 17.66
N ILE A 47 5.06 -4.71 16.55
CA ILE A 47 4.45 -5.51 15.48
C ILE A 47 5.55 -6.06 14.57
N ARG A 48 5.47 -7.36 14.30
CA ARG A 48 6.35 -8.09 13.39
C ARG A 48 5.68 -8.39 12.04
N LEU A 49 4.35 -8.52 12.05
CA LEU A 49 3.53 -8.71 10.86
C LEU A 49 2.30 -7.80 10.90
N CYS A 50 2.14 -6.98 9.88
CA CYS A 50 0.90 -6.29 9.57
C CYS A 50 0.23 -6.97 8.38
N VAL A 51 -1.05 -7.31 8.52
CA VAL A 51 -1.89 -7.88 7.45
C VAL A 51 -2.94 -6.85 7.08
N ILE A 52 -3.04 -6.50 5.80
CA ILE A 52 -4.12 -5.65 5.27
C ILE A 52 -4.96 -6.49 4.33
N LYS A 53 -6.24 -6.61 4.63
CA LYS A 53 -7.23 -7.36 3.84
C LYS A 53 -8.57 -6.61 3.79
N ALA A 54 -9.56 -7.15 3.11
CA ALA A 54 -10.87 -6.52 2.99
C ALA A 54 -12.00 -7.54 3.10
N ASN A 55 -13.14 -7.11 3.61
CA ASN A 55 -14.39 -7.82 3.54
C ASN A 55 -15.13 -7.51 2.23
N GLY A 56 -15.98 -8.44 1.78
CA GLY A 56 -16.82 -8.30 0.60
C GLY A 56 -16.14 -8.74 -0.70
N LYS A 57 -16.72 -8.31 -1.82
CA LYS A 57 -16.34 -8.77 -3.16
C LYS A 57 -15.01 -8.18 -3.63
N ASN A 58 -14.75 -6.90 -3.30
CA ASN A 58 -13.61 -6.13 -3.81
C ASN A 58 -12.66 -5.75 -2.67
N PHE A 59 -11.38 -5.67 -2.97
CA PHE A 59 -10.39 -5.21 -2.01
C PHE A 59 -10.58 -3.72 -1.71
N CYS A 60 -10.46 -2.84 -2.74
CA CYS A 60 -10.61 -1.40 -2.54
C CYS A 60 -10.82 -0.68 -3.88
N ALA A 61 -11.87 0.13 -3.97
CA ALA A 61 -12.17 0.96 -5.14
C ALA A 61 -11.33 2.25 -5.21
N GLY A 62 -10.46 2.48 -4.22
CA GLY A 62 -9.59 3.65 -4.18
C GLY A 62 -10.21 4.85 -3.47
N PHE A 63 -9.86 6.05 -3.94
CA PHE A 63 -10.31 7.32 -3.36
C PHE A 63 -11.85 7.41 -3.39
N ASP A 64 -12.46 7.77 -2.26
CA ASP A 64 -13.91 7.96 -2.18
C ASP A 64 -14.31 9.28 -2.88
N LEU A 65 -15.09 9.15 -3.96
CA LEU A 65 -15.52 10.28 -4.79
C LEU A 65 -16.88 10.87 -4.37
N SER A 66 -17.53 10.30 -3.36
CA SER A 66 -18.91 10.64 -3.00
C SER A 66 -19.12 12.12 -2.64
N THR A 67 -18.09 12.80 -2.17
CA THR A 67 -18.14 14.20 -1.75
C THR A 67 -17.26 15.12 -2.60
N ILE A 68 -16.68 14.64 -3.71
CA ILE A 68 -15.65 15.37 -4.45
C ILE A 68 -16.13 16.74 -4.97
N GLU A 69 -17.38 16.84 -5.41
CA GLU A 69 -17.95 18.07 -5.95
C GLU A 69 -18.14 19.18 -4.90
N SER A 70 -18.16 18.83 -3.63
CA SER A 70 -18.32 19.76 -2.51
C SER A 70 -16.99 20.21 -1.88
N LEU A 71 -15.85 19.63 -2.33
CA LEU A 71 -14.54 19.93 -1.77
C LEU A 71 -13.94 21.19 -2.41
N SER A 72 -13.26 22.00 -1.60
CA SER A 72 -12.33 22.99 -2.13
C SER A 72 -11.05 22.31 -2.66
N ASP A 73 -10.29 23.03 -3.51
CA ASP A 73 -8.97 22.53 -3.98
C ASP A 73 -8.03 22.24 -2.81
N GLY A 74 -8.11 23.03 -1.73
CA GLY A 74 -7.33 22.83 -0.51
C GLY A 74 -7.70 21.54 0.22
N ASP A 75 -8.99 21.25 0.35
CA ASP A 75 -9.49 20.01 0.98
C ASP A 75 -9.10 18.78 0.14
N LEU A 76 -9.23 18.89 -1.18
CA LEU A 76 -8.85 17.83 -2.10
C LEU A 76 -7.34 17.53 -2.01
N LEU A 77 -6.51 18.58 -2.03
CA LEU A 77 -5.07 18.44 -1.86
C LEU A 77 -4.73 17.79 -0.50
N HIS A 78 -5.37 18.24 0.58
CA HIS A 78 -5.18 17.64 1.91
C HIS A 78 -5.50 16.16 1.91
N ARG A 79 -6.62 15.73 1.31
CA ARG A 79 -6.98 14.30 1.20
C ARG A 79 -5.93 13.50 0.45
N PHE A 80 -5.35 14.02 -0.65
CA PHE A 80 -4.26 13.34 -1.37
C PHE A 80 -2.98 13.25 -0.53
N VAL A 81 -2.64 14.31 0.20
CA VAL A 81 -1.48 14.29 1.12
C VAL A 81 -1.66 13.23 2.21
N ARG A 82 -2.86 13.13 2.81
CA ARG A 82 -3.13 12.11 3.84
C ARG A 82 -3.08 10.71 3.27
N LEU A 83 -3.63 10.51 2.08
CA LEU A 83 -3.56 9.23 1.38
C LEU A 83 -2.10 8.82 1.09
N GLU A 84 -1.28 9.74 0.56
CA GLU A 84 0.14 9.46 0.34
C GLU A 84 0.88 9.20 1.66
N THR A 85 0.51 9.89 2.75
CA THR A 85 1.05 9.61 4.09
C THR A 85 0.76 8.17 4.50
N LEU A 86 -0.48 7.69 4.31
CA LEU A 86 -0.85 6.30 4.57
C LEU A 86 0.02 5.32 3.75
N LEU A 87 0.15 5.58 2.45
CA LEU A 87 0.95 4.73 1.56
C LEU A 87 2.43 4.69 1.95
N GLN A 88 2.98 5.80 2.42
CA GLN A 88 4.35 5.86 2.93
C GLN A 88 4.50 5.09 4.25
N ILE A 89 3.55 5.20 5.16
CA ILE A 89 3.56 4.44 6.43
C ILE A 89 3.52 2.94 6.15
N ILE A 90 2.67 2.48 5.22
CA ILE A 90 2.64 1.07 4.80
C ILE A 90 3.97 0.64 4.19
N HIS A 91 4.51 1.45 3.27
CA HIS A 91 5.74 1.13 2.53
C HIS A 91 6.99 1.11 3.42
N HIS A 92 7.07 2.00 4.40
CA HIS A 92 8.20 2.14 5.34
C HIS A 92 7.91 1.50 6.70
N ALA A 93 6.90 0.64 6.79
CA ALA A 93 6.58 -0.04 8.05
C ALA A 93 7.80 -0.83 8.56
N PRO A 94 8.17 -0.71 9.84
CA PRO A 94 9.30 -1.43 10.42
C PRO A 94 9.00 -2.92 10.67
N CYS A 95 8.02 -3.48 9.97
CA CYS A 95 7.58 -4.86 10.06
C CYS A 95 7.26 -5.43 8.69
N SER A 96 7.08 -6.74 8.60
CA SER A 96 6.56 -7.37 7.39
C SER A 96 5.12 -6.93 7.13
N VAL A 97 4.81 -6.47 5.91
CA VAL A 97 3.45 -6.12 5.50
C VAL A 97 2.95 -7.11 4.47
N LEU A 98 1.89 -7.84 4.81
CA LEU A 98 1.18 -8.77 3.93
C LEU A 98 -0.12 -8.13 3.46
N ILE A 99 -0.29 -8.03 2.14
CA ILE A 99 -1.55 -7.59 1.53
C ILE A 99 -2.27 -8.81 0.96
N LEU A 100 -3.54 -8.98 1.33
CA LEU A 100 -4.43 -10.02 0.80
C LEU A 100 -5.56 -9.33 0.04
N THR A 101 -5.61 -9.52 -1.27
CA THR A 101 -6.55 -8.80 -2.15
C THR A 101 -7.45 -9.76 -2.93
N GLN A 102 -8.71 -9.40 -3.07
CA GLN A 102 -9.69 -10.08 -3.90
C GLN A 102 -10.48 -9.10 -4.76
N GLY A 103 -11.05 -9.58 -5.86
CA GLY A 103 -11.85 -8.76 -6.76
C GLY A 103 -11.07 -7.57 -7.32
N HIS A 104 -11.60 -6.38 -7.22
CA HIS A 104 -10.99 -5.18 -7.81
C HIS A 104 -10.15 -4.41 -6.78
N SER A 105 -8.95 -3.99 -7.23
CA SER A 105 -8.08 -3.02 -6.57
C SER A 105 -7.86 -1.84 -7.53
N VAL A 106 -8.45 -0.67 -7.24
CA VAL A 106 -8.46 0.46 -8.18
C VAL A 106 -7.82 1.70 -7.56
N GLY A 107 -7.03 2.42 -8.32
CA GLY A 107 -6.39 3.68 -7.91
C GLY A 107 -5.62 3.53 -6.60
N ALA A 108 -5.99 4.29 -5.58
CA ALA A 108 -5.38 4.20 -4.25
C ALA A 108 -5.46 2.80 -3.62
N GLY A 109 -6.47 1.98 -3.97
CA GLY A 109 -6.53 0.57 -3.57
C GLY A 109 -5.39 -0.25 -4.17
N ALA A 110 -5.08 -0.05 -5.45
CA ALA A 110 -3.92 -0.67 -6.10
C ALA A 110 -2.60 -0.09 -5.58
N ASP A 111 -2.57 1.20 -5.18
CA ASP A 111 -1.40 1.82 -4.54
C ASP A 111 -1.12 1.21 -3.16
N ILE A 112 -2.15 0.87 -2.36
CA ILE A 112 -2.00 0.10 -1.11
C ILE A 112 -1.36 -1.26 -1.40
N VAL A 113 -1.81 -1.96 -2.44
CA VAL A 113 -1.19 -3.23 -2.84
C VAL A 113 0.28 -3.01 -3.17
N ALA A 114 0.60 -2.03 -4.01
CA ALA A 114 1.97 -1.72 -4.41
C ALA A 114 2.87 -1.23 -3.24
N ALA A 115 2.28 -0.72 -2.16
CA ALA A 115 3.02 -0.31 -0.97
C ALA A 115 3.38 -1.50 -0.04
N GLY A 116 2.67 -2.62 -0.14
CA GLY A 116 2.92 -3.81 0.69
C GLY A 116 4.19 -4.57 0.35
N GLY A 117 4.78 -5.22 1.34
CA GLY A 117 6.00 -6.02 1.17
C GLY A 117 5.74 -7.40 0.54
N TYR A 118 4.67 -8.08 0.90
CA TYR A 118 4.22 -9.33 0.29
C TYR A 118 2.76 -9.22 -0.12
N ARG A 119 2.48 -9.49 -1.37
CA ARG A 119 1.21 -9.17 -2.02
C ARG A 119 0.62 -10.42 -2.63
N VAL A 120 -0.53 -10.83 -2.12
CA VAL A 120 -1.24 -12.05 -2.55
C VAL A 120 -2.61 -11.67 -3.09
N ALA A 121 -2.98 -12.22 -4.22
CA ALA A 121 -4.28 -12.01 -4.83
C ALA A 121 -5.09 -13.30 -4.89
N ALA A 122 -6.39 -13.22 -4.66
CA ALA A 122 -7.30 -14.30 -4.99
C ALA A 122 -7.40 -14.48 -6.52
N PRO A 123 -7.68 -15.70 -7.02
CA PRO A 123 -7.96 -15.90 -8.45
C PRO A 123 -9.05 -14.94 -8.96
N GLY A 124 -8.87 -14.40 -10.17
CA GLY A 124 -9.78 -13.44 -10.77
C GLY A 124 -9.70 -12.01 -10.21
N SER A 125 -8.72 -11.72 -9.36
CA SER A 125 -8.45 -10.34 -8.92
C SER A 125 -7.95 -9.48 -10.06
N THR A 126 -8.25 -8.17 -10.01
CA THR A 126 -7.82 -7.21 -11.02
C THR A 126 -7.27 -5.94 -10.39
N PHE A 127 -6.35 -5.30 -11.12
CA PHE A 127 -5.66 -4.09 -10.68
C PHE A 127 -5.76 -3.02 -11.77
N ARG A 128 -6.14 -1.79 -11.40
CA ARG A 128 -6.24 -0.66 -12.31
C ARG A 128 -5.80 0.62 -11.62
N MET A 129 -5.03 1.47 -12.32
CA MET A 129 -4.49 2.73 -11.77
C MET A 129 -4.87 3.92 -12.68
N PRO A 130 -6.11 4.45 -12.58
CA PRO A 130 -6.60 5.50 -13.49
C PRO A 130 -6.16 6.92 -13.11
N GLY A 131 -5.41 7.11 -12.03
CA GLY A 131 -5.09 8.44 -11.46
C GLY A 131 -4.51 9.43 -12.46
N TRP A 132 -3.66 8.97 -13.40
CA TRP A 132 -3.07 9.82 -14.42
C TRP A 132 -4.08 10.45 -15.39
N GLN A 133 -5.23 9.84 -15.62
CA GLN A 133 -6.31 10.44 -16.40
C GLN A 133 -6.89 11.70 -15.74
N PHE A 134 -6.68 11.84 -14.43
CA PHE A 134 -7.11 12.98 -13.63
C PHE A 134 -5.94 13.86 -13.18
N GLY A 135 -4.73 13.66 -13.74
CA GLY A 135 -3.53 14.40 -13.36
C GLY A 135 -2.97 14.03 -11.98
N ILE A 136 -3.39 12.89 -11.40
CA ILE A 136 -2.99 12.46 -10.06
C ILE A 136 -1.91 11.38 -10.16
N ALA A 137 -0.78 11.62 -9.49
CA ALA A 137 0.39 10.76 -9.49
C ALA A 137 0.87 10.47 -8.06
N LEU A 138 0.25 9.51 -7.37
CA LEU A 138 0.67 9.12 -6.01
C LEU A 138 1.67 7.95 -6.02
N GLY A 139 1.25 6.76 -6.44
CA GLY A 139 2.02 5.53 -6.32
C GLY A 139 3.00 5.24 -7.46
N THR A 140 3.14 6.11 -8.47
CA THR A 140 3.89 5.86 -9.72
C THR A 140 5.30 5.34 -9.48
N ARG A 141 6.04 5.93 -8.54
CA ARG A 141 7.44 5.55 -8.28
C ARG A 141 7.53 4.18 -7.61
N ARG A 142 6.64 3.86 -6.68
CA ARG A 142 6.57 2.54 -6.05
C ARG A 142 6.24 1.47 -7.09
N LEU A 143 5.23 1.73 -7.91
CA LEU A 143 4.86 0.84 -9.02
C LEU A 143 6.04 0.59 -9.96
N THR A 144 6.71 1.65 -10.44
CA THR A 144 7.86 1.54 -11.34
C THR A 144 8.98 0.68 -10.76
N ARG A 145 9.22 0.74 -9.46
CA ARG A 145 10.22 -0.13 -8.80
C ARG A 145 9.80 -1.59 -8.75
N LEU A 146 8.51 -1.87 -8.63
CA LEU A 146 8.01 -3.23 -8.57
C LEU A 146 8.02 -3.92 -9.93
N ILE A 147 7.50 -3.25 -10.96
CA ILE A 147 7.22 -3.86 -12.26
C ILE A 147 8.12 -3.37 -13.40
N GLY A 148 9.04 -2.46 -13.11
CA GLY A 148 9.90 -1.83 -14.10
C GLY A 148 9.23 -0.65 -14.83
N THR A 149 10.05 0.13 -15.52
CA THR A 149 9.61 1.41 -16.11
C THR A 149 8.61 1.23 -17.25
N ASP A 150 8.86 0.29 -18.16
CA ASP A 150 8.04 0.13 -19.35
C ASP A 150 6.68 -0.45 -19.00
N ALA A 151 6.62 -1.52 -18.19
CA ALA A 151 5.36 -2.09 -17.73
C ALA A 151 4.54 -1.08 -16.91
N ALA A 152 5.20 -0.25 -16.08
CA ALA A 152 4.51 0.80 -15.33
C ALA A 152 3.92 1.88 -16.24
N ARG A 153 4.66 2.31 -17.27
CA ARG A 153 4.15 3.27 -18.27
C ARG A 153 2.95 2.72 -19.01
N ASP A 154 3.02 1.49 -19.51
CA ASP A 154 1.93 0.84 -20.23
C ASP A 154 0.67 0.72 -19.36
N LEU A 155 0.84 0.32 -18.11
CA LEU A 155 -0.28 0.20 -17.18
C LEU A 155 -0.94 1.55 -16.87
N LEU A 156 -0.12 2.61 -16.69
CA LEU A 156 -0.59 3.94 -16.27
C LEU A 156 -1.14 4.78 -17.45
N ILE A 157 -0.48 4.76 -18.61
CA ILE A 157 -0.90 5.56 -19.79
C ILE A 157 -2.24 5.08 -20.31
N ASP A 158 -2.37 3.76 -20.51
CA ASP A 158 -3.57 3.16 -21.09
C ASP A 158 -4.63 2.83 -20.03
N THR A 159 -4.32 3.05 -18.76
CA THR A 159 -5.15 2.63 -17.61
C THR A 159 -5.66 1.19 -17.74
N LYS A 160 -4.79 0.32 -18.24
CA LYS A 160 -5.10 -1.09 -18.43
C LYS A 160 -5.52 -1.76 -17.14
N VAL A 161 -6.39 -2.74 -17.28
CA VAL A 161 -6.72 -3.66 -16.19
C VAL A 161 -5.71 -4.80 -16.24
N ALA A 162 -4.93 -4.98 -15.19
CA ALA A 162 -4.08 -6.16 -15.02
C ALA A 162 -4.84 -7.23 -14.24
N GLU A 163 -5.10 -8.37 -14.87
CA GLU A 163 -5.62 -9.55 -14.19
C GLU A 163 -4.54 -10.18 -13.31
N ALA A 164 -4.92 -11.04 -12.37
CA ALA A 164 -4.03 -11.60 -11.35
C ALA A 164 -2.80 -12.28 -11.97
N GLU A 165 -2.97 -13.03 -13.05
CA GLU A 165 -1.89 -13.74 -13.76
C GLU A 165 -0.89 -12.75 -14.38
N ILE A 166 -1.39 -11.67 -14.98
CA ILE A 166 -0.57 -10.59 -15.55
C ILE A 166 0.14 -9.85 -14.41
N ALA A 167 -0.58 -9.51 -13.33
CA ALA A 167 -0.02 -8.87 -12.16
C ALA A 167 1.09 -9.70 -11.50
N LEU A 168 0.93 -11.03 -11.47
CA LEU A 168 1.97 -11.95 -11.01
C LEU A 168 3.19 -11.95 -11.94
N SER A 169 2.96 -12.06 -13.25
CA SER A 169 4.05 -12.12 -14.24
C SER A 169 4.91 -10.86 -14.27
N MET A 170 4.31 -9.68 -14.03
CA MET A 170 5.05 -8.42 -13.98
C MET A 170 5.63 -8.09 -12.59
N GLY A 171 5.31 -8.88 -11.55
CA GLY A 171 5.81 -8.66 -10.19
C GLY A 171 5.00 -7.66 -9.36
N LEU A 172 3.81 -7.25 -9.81
CA LEU A 172 2.90 -6.42 -9.01
C LEU A 172 2.40 -7.18 -7.78
N ILE A 173 2.16 -8.49 -7.91
CA ILE A 173 1.87 -9.39 -6.80
C ILE A 173 2.90 -10.52 -6.74
N ASN A 174 2.98 -11.21 -5.62
CA ASN A 174 3.97 -12.27 -5.37
C ASN A 174 3.36 -13.68 -5.49
N GLU A 175 2.04 -13.81 -5.28
CA GLU A 175 1.37 -15.11 -5.24
C GLU A 175 -0.11 -14.95 -5.62
N ILE A 176 -0.68 -15.97 -6.27
CA ILE A 176 -2.13 -16.14 -6.44
C ILE A 176 -2.56 -17.29 -5.52
N SER A 177 -3.52 -17.04 -4.64
CA SER A 177 -4.00 -18.04 -3.67
C SER A 177 -5.48 -17.84 -3.34
N ALA A 178 -6.23 -18.92 -3.25
CA ALA A 178 -7.64 -18.84 -2.88
C ALA A 178 -7.83 -18.26 -1.48
N GLN A 179 -8.93 -17.56 -1.27
CA GLN A 179 -9.24 -16.97 0.05
C GLN A 179 -9.32 -18.02 1.17
N SER A 180 -9.73 -19.26 0.85
CA SER A 180 -9.71 -20.39 1.77
C SER A 180 -8.35 -20.66 2.40
N ASP A 181 -7.26 -20.31 1.71
CA ASP A 181 -5.90 -20.62 2.11
C ASP A 181 -5.22 -19.46 2.86
N TRP A 182 -5.89 -18.31 2.96
CA TRP A 182 -5.32 -17.11 3.57
C TRP A 182 -4.95 -17.27 5.04
N ALA A 183 -5.67 -18.09 5.79
CA ALA A 183 -5.30 -18.38 7.17
C ALA A 183 -3.91 -19.04 7.26
N SER A 184 -3.62 -19.98 6.37
CA SER A 184 -2.31 -20.64 6.29
C SER A 184 -1.22 -19.68 5.77
N LEU A 185 -1.56 -18.77 4.86
CA LEU A 185 -0.65 -17.72 4.38
C LEU A 185 -0.24 -16.76 5.49
N ILE A 186 -1.20 -16.30 6.29
CA ILE A 186 -0.94 -15.43 7.44
C ILE A 186 -0.01 -16.14 8.43
N LEU A 187 -0.25 -17.43 8.72
CA LEU A 187 0.61 -18.20 9.62
C LEU A 187 2.04 -18.32 9.06
N ARG A 188 2.21 -18.64 7.78
CA ARG A 188 3.53 -18.67 7.12
C ARG A 188 4.25 -17.33 7.16
N ALA A 189 3.51 -16.23 6.90
CA ALA A 189 4.07 -14.88 6.96
C ALA A 189 4.51 -14.51 8.38
N GLN A 190 3.74 -14.91 9.39
CA GLN A 190 4.09 -14.73 10.79
C GLN A 190 5.38 -15.49 11.14
N GLN A 191 5.47 -16.75 10.78
CA GLN A 191 6.67 -17.56 11.00
C GLN A 191 7.91 -16.94 10.34
N ARG A 192 7.79 -16.43 9.11
CA ARG A 192 8.88 -15.73 8.41
C ARG A 192 9.28 -14.43 9.12
N ALA A 193 8.31 -13.65 9.54
CA ALA A 193 8.58 -12.40 10.28
C ALA A 193 9.29 -12.67 11.62
N MET A 194 9.01 -13.80 12.26
CA MET A 194 9.62 -14.21 13.52
C MET A 194 10.98 -14.90 13.35
N ALA A 195 11.37 -15.30 12.14
CA ALA A 195 12.63 -16.00 11.88
C ALA A 195 13.88 -15.14 12.10
N LEU A 196 13.75 -13.82 12.02
CA LEU A 196 14.85 -12.88 12.30
C LEU A 196 14.66 -12.24 13.69
N PRO A 197 15.72 -11.80 14.37
CA PRO A 197 15.59 -10.88 15.50
C PRO A 197 14.86 -9.60 15.08
N GLU A 198 14.13 -8.97 16.00
CA GLU A 198 13.34 -7.76 15.70
C GLU A 198 14.19 -6.64 15.09
N THR A 199 15.33 -6.34 15.71
CA THR A 199 16.27 -5.32 15.21
C THR A 199 16.76 -5.62 13.80
N SER A 200 17.02 -6.90 13.47
CA SER A 200 17.47 -7.30 12.15
C SER A 200 16.34 -7.16 11.12
N LEU A 201 15.11 -7.52 11.48
CA LEU A 201 13.95 -7.35 10.60
C LEU A 201 13.73 -5.86 10.31
N ASN A 202 13.70 -5.00 11.33
CA ASN A 202 13.51 -3.57 11.19
C ASN A 202 14.60 -2.96 10.28
N THR A 203 15.87 -3.29 10.53
CA THR A 203 16.99 -2.83 9.69
C THR A 203 16.85 -3.29 8.24
N LEU A 204 16.44 -4.56 8.02
CA LEU A 204 16.20 -5.09 6.67
C LEU A 204 15.10 -4.31 5.95
N MET A 205 13.97 -4.04 6.64
CA MET A 205 12.88 -3.27 6.06
C MET A 205 13.34 -1.85 5.69
N ASP A 206 14.02 -1.14 6.60
CA ASP A 206 14.56 0.18 6.35
C ASP A 206 15.48 0.21 5.13
N LEU A 207 16.47 -0.66 5.08
CA LEU A 207 17.47 -0.69 4.00
C LEU A 207 16.87 -1.05 2.65
N THR A 208 15.85 -1.89 2.61
CA THR A 208 15.19 -2.30 1.37
C THR A 208 14.13 -1.30 0.89
N CYS A 209 13.57 -0.48 1.80
CA CYS A 209 12.60 0.55 1.48
C CYS A 209 13.21 1.90 1.11
N LEU A 210 14.50 2.15 1.42
CA LEU A 210 15.15 3.43 1.16
C LEU A 210 15.09 3.80 -0.34
N LEU A 211 14.22 4.74 -0.67
CA LEU A 211 14.06 5.30 -2.00
C LEU A 211 15.18 6.33 -2.37
N TYR A 212 16.05 6.68 -1.41
CA TYR A 212 16.95 7.84 -1.47
C TYR A 212 18.41 7.56 -1.07
N THR A 213 19.00 6.47 -1.51
CA THR A 213 20.41 6.22 -1.22
C THR A 213 21.38 6.75 -2.27
N SER A 214 20.91 7.24 -3.41
CA SER A 214 21.76 7.93 -4.36
C SER A 214 21.54 9.44 -4.24
N PRO A 215 22.53 10.22 -3.81
CA PRO A 215 22.44 11.67 -3.88
C PRO A 215 22.11 12.09 -5.31
N SER A 216 21.17 13.02 -5.46
CA SER A 216 20.82 13.52 -6.78
C SER A 216 22.06 14.16 -7.43
N PRO A 217 22.14 14.26 -8.75
CA PRO A 217 23.23 15.01 -9.40
C PRO A 217 23.39 16.44 -8.85
N ARG A 218 22.29 17.06 -8.39
CA ARG A 218 22.28 18.39 -7.74
C ARG A 218 22.91 18.37 -6.36
N ASP A 219 22.77 17.31 -5.60
CA ASP A 219 23.38 17.18 -4.26
C ASP A 219 24.88 16.94 -4.37
N ARG A 220 25.34 16.26 -5.43
CA ARG A 220 26.77 16.11 -5.74
C ARG A 220 27.42 17.42 -6.13
N GLN A 221 26.70 18.39 -6.73
CA GLN A 221 27.22 19.71 -7.05
C GLN A 221 27.41 20.57 -5.79
N LYS A 222 26.50 20.49 -4.82
CA LYS A 222 26.64 21.25 -3.56
C LYS A 222 27.83 20.80 -2.71
N SER A 223 28.18 19.51 -2.75
CA SER A 223 29.34 18.99 -2.00
C SER A 223 30.68 19.30 -2.64
N ARG A 224 30.72 19.90 -3.85
CA ARG A 224 31.94 20.30 -4.56
C ARG A 224 32.20 21.81 -4.55
N MET A 225 31.36 22.62 -3.90
CA MET A 225 31.66 24.02 -3.70
C MET A 225 32.74 24.14 -2.62
N PRO A 226 33.92 24.75 -2.94
CA PRO A 226 34.91 25.05 -1.91
C PRO A 226 34.28 26.02 -0.93
N SER A 227 34.44 25.75 0.38
CA SER A 227 34.19 26.75 1.40
C SER A 227 35.02 27.98 1.05
N SER A 228 34.38 29.07 0.67
CA SER A 228 35.02 30.35 0.50
C SER A 228 35.63 30.74 1.85
N ALA A 229 36.97 30.84 1.85
CA ALA A 229 37.71 31.43 2.90
C ALA A 229 37.36 32.90 3.07
#